data_3ad3a0f6d17c72e6d6060027f9724cd0
#
_entry.id   3ad3a0f6d17c72e6d6060027f9724cd0
#
_cell.length_a   1.000
_cell.length_b   1.000
_cell.length_c   1.000
_cell.angle_alpha   90.00
_cell.angle_beta   90.00
_cell.angle_gamma   90.00
#
_symmetry.space_group_name_H-M   'P 1'
#
loop_
_entity.id
_entity.type
_entity.pdbx_description
1 polymer ?
#
loop_
_entity_poly.entity_id
_entity_poly.type
_entity_poly.pdbx_seq_one_letter_code
_entity_poly.pdbx_strand_id
1 'polypeptide(L)'
;MNHETVNALKAHISINVTNVERSIAFYRKMLGIEPLKVRTGYAKFDVQNPPLNLALNQAMNEVPLGGEGKVSRLSHLGIQVGSTEDVLAMRERWAAAGLATRDEMQTACCYAVQDKTWVADPDGNQWEVFVVLEDGLPENQSSACCGVQSDASQMVQIGCAVK
;
A
#
# COMPACT_ATOMS: atom_id res chain seq x y z
N MET A 1 -24.15 -22.24 -20.07
CA MET A 1 -23.13 -22.85 -19.21
C MET A 1 -23.33 -22.26 -17.82
N ASN A 2 -23.75 -23.10 -16.84
CA ASN A 2 -23.84 -22.63 -15.44
C ASN A 2 -22.40 -22.50 -14.92
N HIS A 3 -21.91 -21.28 -14.81
CA HIS A 3 -20.69 -21.03 -14.04
C HIS A 3 -21.03 -21.24 -12.57
N GLU A 4 -20.55 -22.33 -11.98
CA GLU A 4 -20.57 -22.48 -10.53
C GLU A 4 -19.84 -21.30 -9.92
N THR A 5 -20.53 -20.55 -9.07
CA THR A 5 -19.95 -19.37 -8.39
C THR A 5 -18.94 -19.88 -7.37
N VAL A 6 -17.65 -19.64 -7.60
CA VAL A 6 -16.62 -19.94 -6.60
C VAL A 6 -16.80 -19.00 -5.41
N ASN A 7 -16.95 -19.57 -4.21
CA ASN A 7 -17.05 -18.79 -2.97
C ASN A 7 -15.64 -18.46 -2.46
N ALA A 8 -15.08 -17.35 -2.93
CA ALA A 8 -13.78 -16.85 -2.47
C ALA A 8 -13.92 -16.28 -1.05
N LEU A 9 -13.06 -16.71 -0.13
CA LEU A 9 -13.08 -16.26 1.27
C LEU A 9 -12.22 -15.04 1.51
N LYS A 10 -10.95 -15.05 1.05
CA LYS A 10 -9.96 -14.00 1.30
C LYS A 10 -8.94 -13.95 0.18
N ALA A 11 -8.43 -12.75 -0.09
CA ALA A 11 -7.17 -12.64 -0.83
C ALA A 11 -6.01 -13.15 0.04
N HIS A 12 -4.98 -13.72 -0.59
CA HIS A 12 -3.73 -14.10 0.07
C HIS A 12 -2.56 -13.38 -0.60
N ILE A 13 -1.81 -12.63 0.21
CA ILE A 13 -0.58 -11.93 -0.21
C ILE A 13 0.55 -12.47 0.63
N SER A 14 1.65 -12.84 -0.01
CA SER A 14 2.86 -13.28 0.66
C SER A 14 4.03 -12.43 0.17
N ILE A 15 4.69 -11.75 1.09
CA ILE A 15 5.81 -10.86 0.80
C ILE A 15 7.08 -11.34 1.50
N ASN A 16 8.21 -11.16 0.83
CA ASN A 16 9.51 -11.38 1.44
C ASN A 16 9.98 -10.10 2.13
N VAL A 17 10.50 -10.24 3.34
CA VAL A 17 10.98 -9.13 4.17
C VAL A 17 12.41 -9.41 4.64
N THR A 18 13.20 -8.37 4.83
CA THR A 18 14.59 -8.51 5.28
C THR A 18 14.69 -8.85 6.77
N ASN A 19 13.70 -8.44 7.57
CA ASN A 19 13.63 -8.72 9.01
C ASN A 19 12.17 -8.87 9.45
N VAL A 20 11.77 -10.10 9.79
CA VAL A 20 10.38 -10.42 10.15
C VAL A 20 9.92 -9.69 11.41
N GLU A 21 10.76 -9.55 12.43
CA GLU A 21 10.40 -8.89 13.69
C GLU A 21 10.12 -7.40 13.47
N ARG A 22 10.95 -6.72 12.67
CA ARG A 22 10.74 -5.32 12.28
C ARG A 22 9.46 -5.13 11.48
N SER A 23 9.21 -6.04 10.53
CA SER A 23 8.00 -6.01 9.71
C SER A 23 6.75 -6.32 10.54
N ILE A 24 6.79 -7.25 11.50
CA ILE A 24 5.70 -7.47 12.46
C ILE A 24 5.37 -6.17 13.20
N ALA A 25 6.37 -5.46 13.72
CA ALA A 25 6.14 -4.22 14.45
C ALA A 25 5.47 -3.15 13.58
N PHE A 26 5.83 -3.06 12.30
CA PHE A 26 5.18 -2.17 11.34
C PHE A 26 3.74 -2.60 11.05
N TYR A 27 3.51 -3.85 10.62
CA TYR A 27 2.19 -4.32 10.20
C TYR A 27 1.17 -4.35 11.33
N ARG A 28 1.59 -4.57 12.59
CA ARG A 28 0.72 -4.40 13.77
C ARG A 28 0.15 -2.98 13.86
N LYS A 29 0.98 -1.97 13.63
CA LYS A 29 0.56 -0.55 13.64
C LYS A 29 -0.31 -0.22 12.45
N MET A 30 0.11 -0.61 11.25
CA MET A 30 -0.58 -0.33 10.00
C MET A 30 -1.97 -0.96 9.96
N LEU A 31 -2.07 -2.26 10.27
CA LEU A 31 -3.32 -3.02 10.24
C LEU A 31 -4.15 -2.86 11.51
N GLY A 32 -3.53 -2.45 12.63
CA GLY A 32 -4.19 -2.32 13.93
C GLY A 32 -4.58 -3.66 14.56
N ILE A 33 -3.91 -4.76 14.18
CA ILE A 33 -4.17 -6.12 14.69
C ILE A 33 -2.87 -6.85 15.02
N GLU A 34 -2.96 -7.85 15.88
CA GLU A 34 -1.86 -8.77 16.16
C GLU A 34 -1.72 -9.83 15.06
N PRO A 35 -0.50 -10.35 14.80
CA PRO A 35 -0.34 -11.47 13.89
C PRO A 35 -1.04 -12.72 14.44
N LEU A 36 -1.81 -13.42 13.59
CA LEU A 36 -2.45 -14.68 13.94
C LEU A 36 -1.44 -15.80 14.22
N LYS A 37 -0.28 -15.76 13.56
CA LYS A 37 0.77 -16.76 13.70
C LYS A 37 2.13 -16.12 13.57
N VAL A 38 3.06 -16.51 14.47
CA VAL A 38 4.48 -16.16 14.41
C VAL A 38 5.32 -17.43 14.53
N ARG A 39 6.35 -17.57 13.70
CA ARG A 39 7.37 -18.62 13.73
C ARG A 39 8.72 -17.98 13.36
N THR A 40 9.80 -18.71 13.57
CA THR A 40 11.12 -18.26 13.12
C THR A 40 11.09 -17.93 11.63
N GLY A 41 11.40 -16.68 11.28
CA GLY A 41 11.40 -16.22 9.89
C GLY A 41 10.03 -16.11 9.21
N TYR A 42 8.92 -16.15 9.99
CA TYR A 42 7.57 -16.11 9.42
C TYR A 42 6.57 -15.43 10.34
N ALA A 43 5.67 -14.64 9.76
CA ALA A 43 4.47 -14.17 10.42
C ALA A 43 3.26 -14.16 9.48
N LYS A 44 2.05 -14.25 10.03
CA LYS A 44 0.78 -14.18 9.29
C LYS A 44 -0.20 -13.29 10.02
N PHE A 45 -0.77 -12.34 9.29
CA PHE A 45 -1.89 -11.52 9.71
C PHE A 45 -3.17 -11.99 9.01
N ASP A 46 -4.27 -12.04 9.75
CA ASP A 46 -5.59 -12.43 9.26
C ASP A 46 -6.55 -11.24 9.36
N VAL A 47 -6.52 -10.39 8.33
CA VAL A 47 -7.37 -9.18 8.24
C VAL A 47 -8.79 -9.61 7.89
N GLN A 48 -9.78 -9.04 8.58
CA GLN A 48 -11.18 -9.36 8.35
C GLN A 48 -11.88 -8.36 7.44
N ASN A 49 -11.41 -7.11 7.42
CA ASN A 49 -11.98 -6.05 6.59
C ASN A 49 -10.87 -5.15 6.02
N PRO A 50 -10.61 -5.22 4.70
CA PRO A 50 -11.11 -6.23 3.75
C PRO A 50 -10.54 -7.62 4.06
N PRO A 51 -11.20 -8.71 3.63
CA PRO A 51 -10.72 -10.06 3.89
C PRO A 51 -9.37 -10.33 3.21
N LEU A 52 -8.30 -10.45 4.01
CA LEU A 52 -6.93 -10.59 3.52
C LEU A 52 -6.09 -11.45 4.47
N ASN A 53 -5.40 -12.45 3.95
CA ASN A 53 -4.29 -13.12 4.60
C ASN A 53 -2.98 -12.51 4.12
N LEU A 54 -2.24 -11.83 5.00
CA LEU A 54 -0.92 -11.30 4.72
C LEU A 54 0.14 -12.17 5.41
N ALA A 55 1.01 -12.80 4.63
CA ALA A 55 2.16 -13.56 5.14
C ALA A 55 3.46 -12.77 4.93
N LEU A 56 4.32 -12.78 5.94
CA LEU A 56 5.67 -12.24 5.94
C LEU A 56 6.65 -13.39 6.00
N ASN A 57 7.60 -13.45 5.07
CA ASN A 57 8.63 -14.48 5.03
C ASN A 57 10.00 -13.82 5.09
N GLN A 58 10.84 -14.25 6.02
CA GLN A 58 12.23 -13.81 6.09
C GLN A 58 12.96 -14.23 4.82
N ALA A 59 13.48 -13.27 4.07
CA ALA A 59 14.33 -13.58 2.92
C ALA A 59 15.62 -14.27 3.39
N MET A 60 15.95 -15.42 2.80
CA MET A 60 17.16 -16.18 3.18
C MET A 60 18.46 -15.53 2.67
N ASN A 61 18.36 -14.70 1.65
CA ASN A 61 19.45 -13.90 1.10
C ASN A 61 18.94 -12.47 0.95
N GLU A 62 19.84 -11.49 0.99
CA GLU A 62 19.49 -10.13 0.59
C GLU A 62 18.82 -10.21 -0.79
N VAL A 63 17.51 -10.10 -0.83
CA VAL A 63 16.82 -9.84 -2.08
C VAL A 63 17.31 -8.45 -2.47
N PRO A 64 18.06 -8.27 -3.57
CA PRO A 64 18.45 -6.94 -3.98
C PRO A 64 17.16 -6.19 -4.31
N LEU A 65 16.68 -5.39 -3.36
CA LEU A 65 15.64 -4.40 -3.60
C LEU A 65 16.27 -3.38 -4.55
N GLY A 66 16.05 -3.57 -5.87
CA GLY A 66 16.39 -2.57 -6.86
C GLY A 66 17.87 -2.19 -6.89
N GLY A 67 18.75 -3.06 -7.43
CA GLY A 67 19.96 -2.56 -8.07
C GLY A 67 19.54 -1.63 -9.21
N GLU A 68 20.34 -0.56 -9.45
CA GLU A 68 20.08 0.40 -10.52
C GLU A 68 19.60 -0.29 -11.80
N GLY A 69 18.41 0.06 -12.27
CA GLY A 69 17.81 -0.47 -13.49
C GLY A 69 16.90 -1.70 -13.34
N LYS A 70 16.63 -2.23 -12.14
CA LYS A 70 15.63 -3.29 -11.93
C LYS A 70 14.31 -2.72 -11.45
N VAL A 71 13.32 -2.73 -12.31
CA VAL A 71 11.93 -2.39 -11.96
C VAL A 71 11.40 -3.45 -10.99
N SER A 72 10.92 -3.04 -9.81
CA SER A 72 10.18 -3.90 -8.92
C SER A 72 8.95 -4.46 -9.67
N ARG A 73 8.67 -5.76 -9.54
CA ARG A 73 7.48 -6.37 -10.14
C ARG A 73 6.20 -5.96 -9.41
N LEU A 74 6.30 -5.59 -8.15
CA LEU A 74 5.22 -5.04 -7.35
C LEU A 74 5.39 -3.51 -7.30
N SER A 75 4.42 -2.77 -7.83
CA SER A 75 4.39 -1.32 -7.74
C SER A 75 4.02 -0.89 -6.31
N HIS A 76 2.84 -1.27 -5.86
CA HIS A 76 2.31 -0.98 -4.53
C HIS A 76 1.17 -1.94 -4.18
N LEU A 77 0.69 -1.84 -2.95
CA LEU A 77 -0.47 -2.53 -2.41
C LEU A 77 -1.48 -1.48 -1.98
N GLY A 78 -2.78 -1.78 -2.07
CA GLY A 78 -3.79 -0.79 -1.71
C GLY A 78 -5.03 -1.38 -1.05
N ILE A 79 -5.70 -0.53 -0.27
CA ILE A 79 -7.00 -0.78 0.33
C ILE A 79 -7.94 0.32 -0.15
N GLN A 80 -8.96 -0.05 -0.93
CA GLN A 80 -10.00 0.88 -1.32
C GLN A 80 -11.02 1.03 -0.19
N VAL A 81 -11.38 2.28 0.10
CA VAL A 81 -12.40 2.65 1.09
C VAL A 81 -13.56 3.38 0.43
N GLY A 82 -14.61 3.66 1.19
CA GLY A 82 -15.85 4.21 0.67
C GLY A 82 -15.91 5.73 0.59
N SER A 83 -15.03 6.45 1.32
CA SER A 83 -15.10 7.91 1.43
C SER A 83 -13.73 8.55 1.70
N THR A 84 -13.63 9.86 1.45
CA THR A 84 -12.47 10.67 1.84
C THR A 84 -12.28 10.68 3.36
N GLU A 85 -13.37 10.67 4.13
CA GLU A 85 -13.35 10.61 5.59
C GLU A 85 -12.65 9.33 6.08
N ASP A 86 -12.89 8.19 5.40
CA ASP A 86 -12.22 6.93 5.73
C ASP A 86 -10.72 6.98 5.42
N VAL A 87 -10.31 7.65 4.32
CA VAL A 87 -8.89 7.89 4.00
C VAL A 87 -8.24 8.72 5.10
N LEU A 88 -8.87 9.82 5.51
CA LEU A 88 -8.36 10.70 6.55
C LEU A 88 -8.32 10.00 7.93
N ALA A 89 -9.34 9.23 8.28
CA ALA A 89 -9.36 8.44 9.51
C ALA A 89 -8.23 7.41 9.56
N MET A 90 -7.93 6.77 8.42
CA MET A 90 -6.79 5.83 8.33
C MET A 90 -5.46 6.55 8.48
N ARG A 91 -5.28 7.71 7.83
CA ARG A 91 -4.10 8.56 8.00
C ARG A 91 -3.88 8.93 9.47
N GLU A 92 -4.91 9.40 10.15
CA GLU A 92 -4.83 9.78 11.56
C GLU A 92 -4.46 8.59 12.45
N ARG A 93 -5.05 7.42 12.19
CA ARG A 93 -4.70 6.19 12.90
C ARG A 93 -3.23 5.82 12.71
N TRP A 94 -2.71 5.89 11.49
CA TRP A 94 -1.31 5.59 11.19
C TRP A 94 -0.36 6.61 11.83
N ALA A 95 -0.68 7.90 11.74
CA ALA A 95 0.09 8.96 12.37
C ALA A 95 0.13 8.81 13.90
N ALA A 96 -1.01 8.51 14.53
CA ALA A 96 -1.09 8.25 15.98
C ALA A 96 -0.27 7.01 16.40
N ALA A 97 -0.14 6.02 15.52
CA ALA A 97 0.73 4.87 15.73
C ALA A 97 2.23 5.15 15.43
N GLY A 98 2.57 6.38 15.03
CA GLY A 98 3.93 6.81 14.71
C GLY A 98 4.45 6.31 13.35
N LEU A 99 3.55 6.06 12.40
CA LEU A 99 3.92 5.80 11.01
C LEU A 99 3.99 7.11 10.23
N ALA A 100 5.00 7.25 9.37
CA ALA A 100 5.08 8.38 8.45
C ALA A 100 4.10 8.18 7.30
N THR A 101 3.22 9.16 7.09
CA THR A 101 2.22 9.14 6.03
C THR A 101 2.51 10.18 4.96
N ARG A 102 2.04 9.94 3.73
CA ARG A 102 2.08 10.89 2.61
C ARG A 102 0.71 10.92 1.96
N ASP A 103 0.15 12.11 1.80
CA ASP A 103 -1.19 12.29 1.25
C ASP A 103 -1.13 12.76 -0.20
N GLU A 104 -2.09 12.29 -0.99
CA GLU A 104 -2.37 12.75 -2.34
C GLU A 104 -3.89 12.94 -2.47
N MET A 105 -4.32 14.20 -2.35
CA MET A 105 -5.75 14.54 -2.39
C MET A 105 -6.12 15.10 -3.75
N GLN A 106 -7.34 14.79 -4.25
CA GLN A 106 -7.86 15.22 -5.54
C GLN A 106 -6.90 14.91 -6.69
N THR A 107 -6.21 13.78 -6.61
CA THR A 107 -5.17 13.41 -7.57
C THR A 107 -5.74 12.64 -8.73
N ALA A 108 -5.50 13.12 -9.96
CA ALA A 108 -5.82 12.37 -11.19
C ALA A 108 -4.78 11.26 -11.38
N CYS A 109 -5.17 10.01 -11.15
CA CYS A 109 -4.32 8.84 -11.28
C CYS A 109 -5.12 7.66 -11.81
N CYS A 110 -4.52 6.86 -12.71
CA CYS A 110 -5.16 5.66 -13.25
C CYS A 110 -6.55 5.92 -13.85
N TYR A 111 -6.69 7.05 -14.58
CA TYR A 111 -7.95 7.49 -15.23
C TYR A 111 -9.10 7.82 -14.27
N ALA A 112 -8.78 8.11 -13.00
CA ALA A 112 -9.73 8.49 -11.97
C ALA A 112 -9.21 9.65 -11.11
N VAL A 113 -10.12 10.44 -10.50
CA VAL A 113 -9.78 11.35 -9.41
C VAL A 113 -9.89 10.59 -8.10
N GLN A 114 -8.85 10.66 -7.28
CA GLN A 114 -8.74 9.89 -6.05
C GLN A 114 -8.22 10.76 -4.90
N ASP A 115 -8.68 10.45 -3.69
CA ASP A 115 -8.01 10.84 -2.47
C ASP A 115 -7.30 9.62 -1.89
N LYS A 116 -6.07 9.79 -1.45
CA LYS A 116 -5.28 8.69 -0.91
C LYS A 116 -4.25 9.12 0.14
N THR A 117 -3.90 8.17 0.99
CA THR A 117 -2.77 8.29 1.92
C THR A 117 -1.90 7.05 1.83
N TRP A 118 -0.60 7.24 2.00
CA TRP A 118 0.43 6.23 1.82
C TRP A 118 1.24 6.01 3.08
N VAL A 119 1.71 4.76 3.25
CA VAL A 119 2.81 4.40 4.16
C VAL A 119 3.77 3.46 3.44
N ALA A 120 5.04 3.46 3.86
CA ALA A 120 6.02 2.49 3.41
C ALA A 120 6.36 1.52 4.54
N ASP A 121 6.40 0.23 4.24
CA ASP A 121 6.91 -0.76 5.19
C ASP A 121 8.44 -0.66 5.34
N PRO A 122 9.06 -1.32 6.32
CA PRO A 122 10.50 -1.25 6.53
C PRO A 122 11.37 -1.74 5.37
N ASP A 123 10.81 -2.47 4.43
CA ASP A 123 11.48 -2.97 3.23
C ASP A 123 11.14 -2.15 1.97
N GLY A 124 10.39 -1.03 2.14
CA GLY A 124 10.06 -0.09 1.08
C GLY A 124 8.82 -0.44 0.28
N ASN A 125 8.06 -1.49 0.66
CA ASN A 125 6.79 -1.76 0.01
C ASN A 125 5.80 -0.64 0.33
N GLN A 126 5.24 -0.04 -0.72
CA GLN A 126 4.29 1.04 -0.60
C GLN A 126 2.88 0.48 -0.40
N TRP A 127 2.16 1.03 0.57
CA TRP A 127 0.75 0.77 0.81
C TRP A 127 -0.04 2.06 0.71
N GLU A 128 -1.14 2.03 -0.03
CA GLU A 128 -2.11 3.13 -0.06
C GLU A 128 -3.45 2.74 0.57
N VAL A 129 -4.14 3.72 1.12
CA VAL A 129 -5.58 3.69 1.34
C VAL A 129 -6.17 4.77 0.46
N PHE A 130 -7.16 4.44 -0.37
CA PHE A 130 -7.69 5.35 -1.36
C PHE A 130 -9.20 5.23 -1.54
N VAL A 131 -9.81 6.32 -2.01
CA VAL A 131 -11.18 6.36 -2.50
C VAL A 131 -11.19 6.93 -3.92
N VAL A 132 -12.04 6.37 -4.78
CA VAL A 132 -12.31 6.89 -6.11
C VAL A 132 -13.44 7.89 -6.01
N LEU A 133 -13.18 9.15 -6.39
CA LEU A 133 -14.16 10.26 -6.37
C LEU A 133 -14.85 10.40 -7.72
N GLU A 134 -14.06 10.27 -8.79
CA GLU A 134 -14.53 10.32 -10.17
C GLU A 134 -13.78 9.28 -11.00
N ASP A 135 -14.47 8.46 -11.76
CA ASP A 135 -13.90 7.43 -12.62
C ASP A 135 -14.07 7.79 -14.11
N GLY A 136 -13.25 7.19 -14.95
CA GLY A 136 -13.36 7.36 -16.42
C GLY A 136 -12.79 8.66 -16.96
N LEU A 137 -11.75 9.23 -16.36
CA LEU A 137 -11.05 10.39 -16.90
C LEU A 137 -10.43 10.06 -18.29
N PRO A 138 -10.43 11.03 -19.24
CA PRO A 138 -9.76 10.87 -20.54
C PRO A 138 -8.26 10.56 -20.37
N GLU A 139 -7.68 9.79 -21.32
CA GLU A 139 -6.27 9.38 -21.29
C GLU A 139 -5.27 10.53 -21.14
N ASN A 140 -5.61 11.73 -21.62
CA ASN A 140 -4.76 12.92 -21.56
C ASN A 140 -4.77 13.64 -20.18
N GLN A 141 -5.61 13.19 -19.24
CA GLN A 141 -5.70 13.76 -17.89
C GLN A 141 -5.11 12.84 -16.81
N SER A 142 -4.66 11.65 -17.20
CA SER A 142 -3.94 10.76 -16.29
C SER A 142 -2.51 11.28 -16.06
N SER A 143 -2.22 11.75 -14.86
CA SER A 143 -0.83 12.03 -14.48
C SER A 143 -0.06 10.73 -14.25
N ALA A 144 1.24 10.72 -14.54
CA ALA A 144 2.12 9.57 -14.38
C ALA A 144 2.43 9.27 -12.88
N CYS A 145 1.41 9.29 -12.02
CA CYS A 145 1.57 9.13 -10.56
C CYS A 145 1.92 7.71 -10.10
N CYS A 146 1.94 6.74 -11.01
CA CYS A 146 2.30 5.35 -10.69
C CYS A 146 3.79 5.02 -10.92
N GLY A 147 4.62 6.02 -11.23
CA GLY A 147 6.07 5.86 -11.37
C GLY A 147 6.78 6.02 -10.03
N VAL A 148 7.53 5.02 -9.63
CA VAL A 148 8.46 5.07 -8.49
C VAL A 148 9.44 6.21 -8.72
N GLN A 149 9.28 7.34 -8.03
CA GLN A 149 10.36 8.32 -7.91
C GLN A 149 11.27 7.86 -6.77
N SER A 150 12.35 7.20 -7.16
CA SER A 150 13.51 6.97 -6.30
C SER A 150 14.32 8.27 -6.26
N ASP A 151 14.00 9.20 -5.36
CA ASP A 151 14.97 10.22 -4.94
C ASP A 151 14.63 10.75 -3.55
N ALA A 152 15.45 10.33 -2.59
CA ALA A 152 15.39 10.74 -1.19
C ALA A 152 16.02 12.13 -0.94
N SER A 153 16.22 12.97 -1.97
CA SER A 153 16.99 14.22 -1.84
C SER A 153 16.33 15.50 -2.35
N GLN A 154 15.06 15.50 -2.73
CA GLN A 154 14.39 16.78 -3.09
C GLN A 154 12.97 16.84 -2.52
N MET A 155 12.86 17.30 -1.26
CA MET A 155 11.67 18.00 -0.80
C MET A 155 11.60 19.37 -1.51
N VAL A 156 11.00 19.40 -2.68
CA VAL A 156 10.57 20.65 -3.31
C VAL A 156 9.09 20.52 -3.61
N GLN A 157 8.30 21.33 -2.94
CA GLN A 157 6.91 21.59 -3.24
C GLN A 157 6.78 21.96 -4.72
N ILE A 158 6.17 21.10 -5.52
CA ILE A 158 5.67 21.51 -6.83
C ILE A 158 4.15 21.62 -6.69
N GLY A 159 3.70 22.85 -6.42
CA GLY A 159 2.31 23.22 -6.54
C GLY A 159 1.86 23.06 -7.99
N CYS A 160 0.88 22.23 -8.26
CA CYS A 160 0.14 22.25 -9.53
C CYS A 160 -0.65 23.55 -9.59
N ALA A 161 -0.15 24.53 -10.36
CA ALA A 161 -0.91 25.73 -10.70
C ALA A 161 -1.96 25.33 -11.76
N VAL A 162 -3.21 25.41 -11.39
CA VAL A 162 -4.34 25.37 -12.32
C VAL A 162 -4.33 26.67 -13.13
N LYS A 163 -4.32 26.54 -14.44
CA LYS A 163 -4.80 27.57 -15.38
C LYS A 163 -6.08 27.11 -16.04
#